data_de67f1bcc666f6ca72ebec3e54ab5346
#
_entry.id   de67f1bcc666f6ca72ebec3e54ab5346
#
_cell.length_a   1.000
_cell.length_b   1.000
_cell.length_c   1.000
_cell.angle_alpha   90.00
_cell.angle_beta   90.00
_cell.angle_gamma   90.00
#
_symmetry.space_group_name_H-M   'P 1'
#
loop_
_entity.id
_entity.type
_entity.pdbx_description
1 polymer ?
#
loop_
_entity_poly.entity_id
_entity_poly.type
_entity_poly.pdbx_seq_one_letter_code
_entity_poly.pdbx_strand_id
1 'polypeptide(L)' 'MKVTYDAETDVLRIVLSAAPVEESDEAKSGVILDYDKDGSIVGLEILKASQRTENPRSLEYAVTGD' A
#
# COMPACT_ATOMS: atom_id res chain seq x y z
N MET A 1 3.34 -7.44 -7.97
CA MET A 1 3.15 -6.26 -7.10
C MET A 1 2.60 -5.12 -7.94
N LYS A 2 1.63 -4.42 -7.40
CA LYS A 2 0.99 -3.30 -8.10
C LYS A 2 0.91 -2.10 -7.17
N VAL A 3 1.31 -0.93 -7.66
CA VAL A 3 1.23 0.33 -6.93
C VAL A 3 0.26 1.25 -7.66
N THR A 4 -0.74 1.76 -6.96
CA THR A 4 -1.75 2.65 -7.53
C THR A 4 -1.90 3.87 -6.64
N TYR A 5 -1.88 5.05 -7.23
CA TYR A 5 -2.22 6.28 -6.53
C TYR A 5 -3.55 6.78 -7.06
N ASP A 6 -4.54 6.90 -6.18
CA ASP A 6 -5.84 7.48 -6.49
C ASP A 6 -5.82 8.95 -6.11
N ALA A 7 -5.73 9.82 -7.12
CA ALA A 7 -5.63 11.26 -6.89
C ALA A 7 -6.93 11.87 -6.35
N GLU A 8 -8.07 11.25 -6.61
CA GLU A 8 -9.35 11.74 -6.11
C GLU A 8 -9.48 11.56 -4.61
N THR A 9 -9.09 10.39 -4.11
CA THR A 9 -9.18 10.06 -2.69
C THR A 9 -7.89 10.30 -1.93
N ASP A 10 -6.80 10.60 -2.64
CA ASP A 10 -5.47 10.80 -2.07
C ASP A 10 -5.00 9.55 -1.31
N VAL A 11 -5.21 8.38 -1.91
CA VAL A 11 -4.81 7.10 -1.33
C VAL A 11 -3.78 6.43 -2.22
N LEU A 12 -2.65 6.05 -1.62
CA LEU A 12 -1.64 5.22 -2.25
C LEU A 12 -1.86 3.78 -1.82
N ARG A 13 -2.06 2.89 -2.79
CA ARG A 13 -2.29 1.48 -2.52
C ARG A 13 -1.19 0.63 -3.12
N ILE A 14 -0.65 -0.27 -2.32
CA ILE A 14 0.37 -1.22 -2.74
C ILE A 14 -0.20 -2.63 -2.56
N VAL A 15 -0.32 -3.37 -3.66
CA VAL A 15 -0.78 -4.76 -3.64
C VAL A 15 0.45 -5.64 -3.80
N LEU A 16 0.78 -6.37 -2.73
CA LEU A 16 1.97 -7.23 -2.69
C LEU A 16 1.68 -8.62 -3.27
N SER A 17 0.44 -9.07 -3.13
CA SER A 17 0.02 -10.40 -3.54
C SER A 17 -1.41 -10.35 -4.04
N ALA A 18 -1.76 -11.26 -4.96
CA ALA A 18 -3.12 -11.37 -5.50
C ALA A 18 -4.07 -12.17 -4.59
N ALA A 19 -3.59 -12.66 -3.44
CA ALA A 19 -4.43 -13.39 -2.51
C ALA A 19 -5.57 -12.50 -1.99
N PRO A 20 -6.78 -13.07 -1.78
CA PRO A 20 -7.90 -12.29 -1.26
C PRO A 20 -7.62 -11.72 0.12
N VAL A 21 -8.10 -10.50 0.35
CA VAL A 21 -7.98 -9.85 1.64
C VAL A 21 -9.02 -10.43 2.60
N GLU A 22 -8.57 -10.96 3.72
CA GLU A 22 -9.43 -11.49 4.78
C GLU A 22 -9.71 -10.46 5.85
N GLU A 23 -8.68 -9.72 6.26
CA GLU A 23 -8.76 -8.70 7.28
C GLU A 23 -7.94 -7.49 6.92
N SER A 24 -8.37 -6.33 7.39
CA SER A 24 -7.61 -5.09 7.28
C SER A 24 -7.50 -4.46 8.66
N ASP A 25 -6.34 -3.89 8.95
CA ASP A 25 -6.06 -3.28 10.24
C ASP A 25 -5.34 -1.95 10.04
N GLU A 26 -5.81 -0.93 10.72
CA GLU A 26 -5.16 0.38 10.72
C GLU A 26 -4.01 0.35 11.74
N ALA A 27 -2.84 -0.09 11.30
CA ALA A 27 -1.67 -0.28 12.16
C ALA A 27 -1.21 1.04 12.80
N LYS A 28 -1.30 2.13 12.04
CA LYS A 28 -1.10 3.50 12.51
C LYS A 28 -2.13 4.37 11.83
N SER A 29 -2.43 5.52 12.41
CA SER A 29 -3.39 6.45 11.80
C SER A 29 -3.03 6.71 10.34
N GLY A 30 -3.94 6.36 9.44
CA GLY A 30 -3.78 6.54 8.00
C GLY A 30 -2.92 5.50 7.29
N VAL A 31 -2.50 4.43 8.00
CA VAL A 31 -1.75 3.32 7.38
C VAL A 31 -2.50 2.01 7.63
N ILE A 32 -3.08 1.45 6.58
CA ILE A 32 -3.90 0.25 6.66
C ILE A 32 -3.12 -0.92 6.09
N LEU A 33 -3.05 -2.02 6.84
CA LEU A 33 -2.45 -3.27 6.39
C LEU A 33 -3.56 -4.26 6.06
N ASP A 34 -3.44 -4.93 4.91
CA ASP A 34 -4.38 -5.94 4.45
C ASP A 34 -3.75 -7.32 4.60
N TYR A 35 -4.48 -8.25 5.20
CA TYR A 35 -4.00 -9.60 5.49
C TYR A 35 -4.84 -10.64 4.78
N ASP A 36 -4.22 -11.75 4.39
CA ASP A 36 -4.93 -12.91 3.88
C ASP A 36 -5.42 -13.81 5.04
N LYS A 37 -6.02 -14.94 4.68
CA LYS A 37 -6.57 -15.89 5.68
C LYS A 37 -5.50 -16.51 6.57
N ASP A 38 -4.25 -16.50 6.14
CA ASP A 38 -3.12 -17.07 6.89
C ASP A 38 -2.40 -16.01 7.73
N GLY A 39 -2.86 -14.77 7.70
CA GLY A 39 -2.26 -13.67 8.43
C GLY A 39 -1.07 -13.03 7.73
N SER A 40 -0.83 -13.36 6.48
CA SER A 40 0.24 -12.73 5.69
C SER A 40 -0.22 -11.38 5.18
N ILE A 41 0.69 -10.41 5.15
CA ILE A 41 0.38 -9.08 4.59
C ILE A 41 0.36 -9.19 3.08
N VAL A 42 -0.78 -8.85 2.47
CA VAL A 42 -0.96 -8.92 1.02
C VAL A 42 -1.08 -7.55 0.38
N GLY A 43 -1.23 -6.50 1.18
CA GLY A 43 -1.30 -5.15 0.68
C GLY A 43 -1.21 -4.12 1.78
N LEU A 44 -1.06 -2.86 1.37
CA LEU A 44 -1.14 -1.74 2.31
C LEU A 44 -1.70 -0.52 1.61
N GLU A 45 -2.33 0.36 2.39
CA GLU A 45 -2.91 1.59 1.90
C GLU A 45 -2.45 2.74 2.77
N ILE A 46 -2.04 3.83 2.13
CA ILE A 46 -1.63 5.05 2.82
C ILE A 46 -2.64 6.13 2.49
N LEU A 47 -3.40 6.55 3.50
CA LEU A 47 -4.38 7.63 3.37
C LEU A 47 -3.68 8.98 3.44
N LYS A 48 -4.21 9.98 2.75
CA LYS A 48 -3.62 11.32 2.65
C LYS A 48 -2.18 11.24 2.17
N ALA A 49 -1.97 10.46 1.13
CA ALA A 49 -0.64 10.14 0.63
C ALA A 49 0.16 11.38 0.21
N SER A 50 -0.50 12.42 -0.31
CA SER A 50 0.17 13.65 -0.69
C SER A 50 0.81 14.37 0.49
N GLN A 51 0.33 14.12 1.72
CA GLN A 51 0.86 14.72 2.93
C GLN A 51 1.89 13.83 3.63
N ARG A 52 1.93 12.55 3.28
CA ARG A 52 2.76 11.55 3.97
C ARG A 52 3.93 11.07 3.14
N THR A 53 3.86 11.23 1.83
CA THR A 53 4.92 10.83 0.91
C THR A 53 5.47 12.06 0.23
N GLU A 54 6.68 11.97 -0.26
CA GLU A 54 7.33 13.10 -0.92
C GLU A 54 6.59 13.49 -2.21
N ASN A 55 6.21 12.50 -3.01
CA ASN A 55 5.43 12.70 -4.22
C ASN A 55 4.69 11.41 -4.58
N PRO A 56 3.38 11.31 -4.29
CA PRO A 56 2.64 10.08 -4.56
C PRO A 56 2.46 9.78 -6.04
N ARG A 57 2.71 10.75 -6.92
CA ARG A 57 2.62 10.56 -8.37
C ARG A 57 3.91 10.04 -8.98
N SER A 58 4.96 9.85 -8.17
CA SER A 58 6.27 9.42 -8.64
C SER A 58 6.76 8.24 -7.79
N LEU A 59 7.18 7.18 -8.44
CA LEU A 59 7.71 6.00 -7.79
C LEU A 59 9.03 5.62 -8.45
N GLU A 60 10.05 5.43 -7.62
CA GLU A 60 11.30 4.86 -8.09
C GLU A 60 11.42 3.44 -7.54
N TYR A 61 11.59 2.49 -8.44
CA TYR A 61 11.78 1.08 -8.09
C TYR A 61 13.15 0.63 -8.59
N ALA A 62 13.97 0.11 -7.70
CA ALA A 62 15.31 -0.34 -8.04
C ALA A 62 15.59 -1.68 -7.40
N VAL A 63 16.31 -2.54 -8.12
CA VAL A 63 16.80 -3.82 -7.60
C VAL A 63 18.32 -3.72 -7.47
N THR A 64 18.82 -4.04 -6.29
CA THR A 64 20.25 -4.09 -6.01
C THR A 64 20.64 -5.49 -5.57
N GLY A 65 21.90 -5.83 -5.62
CA GLY A 65 22.39 -7.12 -5.14
C GLY A 65 22.61 -8.18 -6.22
N ASP A 66 22.15 -7.96 -7.43
CA ASP A 66 22.36 -8.86 -8.56
C ASP A 66 22.95 -8.14 -9.74
#